data_9535c5239c5e18c5a7dc34623e60bd90
#
_entry.id   9535c5239c5e18c5a7dc34623e60bd90
#
_cell.length_a   1.000
_cell.length_b   1.000
_cell.length_c   1.000
_cell.angle_alpha   90.00
_cell.angle_beta   90.00
_cell.angle_gamma   90.00
#
_symmetry.space_group_name_H-M   'P 1'
#
loop_
_entity.id
_entity.type
_entity.pdbx_description
1 polymer ?
#
loop_
_entity_poly.entity_id
_entity_poly.type
_entity_poly.pdbx_seq_one_letter_code
_entity_poly.pdbx_strand_id
1 'polypeptide(L)'
;MKINLVIKEKIKNLSFLFIFLFIFLFQINSPILNALPMDTYQSGPVTEELRLKIPSEFKKIWLQAEKEIWDPWLSIQDGFLGRQIFWDKEKEEALILVNWENKKLWKSISMNEVNEVQEKFEENVKTSLNTNVNPFELIYEGELVKQG
;
A
#
# COMPACT_ATOMS: atom_id res chain seq x y z
N MET A 1 35.21 16.57 15.43
CA MET A 1 34.60 15.38 14.84
C MET A 1 33.17 15.15 15.35
N LYS A 2 32.30 16.18 15.35
CA LYS A 2 30.88 16.09 15.77
C LYS A 2 29.88 16.67 14.75
N ILE A 3 30.33 17.15 13.59
CA ILE A 3 29.45 17.82 12.59
C ILE A 3 28.81 16.82 11.62
N ASN A 4 29.38 15.63 11.44
CA ASN A 4 28.87 14.65 10.46
C ASN A 4 27.68 13.80 10.93
N LEU A 5 27.33 13.83 12.21
CA LEU A 5 26.21 13.03 12.73
C LEU A 5 24.86 13.74 12.54
N VAL A 6 24.84 15.06 12.67
CA VAL A 6 23.62 15.88 12.54
C VAL A 6 23.15 15.96 11.09
N ILE A 7 24.07 15.91 10.13
CA ILE A 7 23.74 15.96 8.70
C ILE A 7 23.12 14.63 8.22
N LYS A 8 23.54 13.49 8.76
CA LYS A 8 22.98 12.18 8.43
C LYS A 8 21.56 11.97 8.94
N GLU A 9 21.21 12.52 10.09
CA GLU A 9 19.80 12.46 10.58
C GLU A 9 18.86 13.36 9.76
N LYS A 10 19.30 14.55 9.35
CA LYS A 10 18.48 15.42 8.50
C LYS A 10 18.19 14.83 7.11
N ILE A 11 19.11 14.06 6.57
CA ILE A 11 18.93 13.42 5.24
C ILE A 11 17.97 12.22 5.33
N LYS A 12 17.94 11.47 6.45
CA LYS A 12 16.96 10.37 6.65
C LYS A 12 15.52 10.88 6.74
N ASN A 13 15.31 12.02 7.41
CA ASN A 13 13.97 12.61 7.51
C ASN A 13 13.50 13.29 6.21
N LEU A 14 14.43 13.68 5.33
CA LEU A 14 14.11 14.31 4.04
C LEU A 14 13.67 13.28 2.99
N SER A 15 14.17 12.04 3.06
CA SER A 15 13.77 10.95 2.15
C SER A 15 12.34 10.50 2.39
N PHE A 16 11.88 10.55 3.66
CA PHE A 16 10.49 10.21 4.01
C PHE A 16 9.47 11.28 3.57
N LEU A 17 9.91 12.54 3.49
CA LEU A 17 9.06 13.67 3.09
C LEU A 17 8.84 13.74 1.57
N PHE A 18 9.75 13.18 0.76
CA PHE A 18 9.65 13.22 -0.71
C PHE A 18 8.63 12.22 -1.28
N ILE A 19 8.33 11.13 -0.58
CA ILE A 19 7.32 10.15 -1.01
C ILE A 19 5.91 10.73 -0.83
N PHE A 20 5.69 11.57 0.19
CA PHE A 20 4.39 12.21 0.43
C PHE A 20 4.07 13.42 -0.46
N LEU A 21 5.09 14.07 -1.05
CA LEU A 21 4.88 15.29 -1.85
C LEU A 21 4.47 15.00 -3.31
N PHE A 22 4.69 13.79 -3.80
CA PHE A 22 4.34 13.44 -5.19
C PHE A 22 2.84 13.14 -5.39
N ILE A 23 2.11 12.83 -4.33
CA ILE A 23 0.66 12.57 -4.38
C ILE A 23 -0.18 13.87 -4.47
N PHE A 24 0.38 15.02 -4.11
CA PHE A 24 -0.39 16.28 -4.00
C PHE A 24 -0.31 17.21 -5.22
N LEU A 25 0.54 16.93 -6.22
CA LEU A 25 0.78 17.86 -7.36
C LEU A 25 0.05 17.51 -8.66
N PHE A 26 -0.83 16.48 -8.67
CA PHE A 26 -1.60 16.14 -9.88
C PHE A 26 -3.05 16.63 -9.89
N GLN A 27 -3.40 17.59 -9.06
CA GLN A 27 -4.75 18.17 -9.06
C GLN A 27 -4.78 19.60 -9.60
N ILE A 28 -4.31 19.88 -10.80
CA ILE A 28 -4.79 21.09 -11.51
C ILE A 28 -4.67 20.88 -13.03
N ASN A 29 -5.81 21.06 -13.71
CA ASN A 29 -6.02 21.20 -15.16
C ASN A 29 -6.20 19.92 -15.99
N SER A 30 -7.40 19.37 -15.94
CA SER A 30 -7.94 18.67 -17.10
C SER A 30 -9.07 19.50 -17.70
N PRO A 31 -9.09 19.71 -19.04
CA PRO A 31 -10.23 20.36 -19.70
C PRO A 31 -11.49 19.51 -19.52
N ILE A 32 -12.62 20.18 -19.36
CA ILE A 32 -13.95 19.59 -19.30
C ILE A 32 -14.18 18.75 -20.56
N LEU A 33 -13.91 17.45 -20.46
CA LEU A 33 -14.34 16.49 -21.46
C LEU A 33 -15.74 16.02 -21.04
N ASN A 34 -16.73 16.20 -21.91
CA ASN A 34 -18.13 15.87 -21.70
C ASN A 34 -18.30 14.51 -21.03
N ALA A 35 -18.83 14.54 -19.82
CA ALA A 35 -18.98 13.40 -18.95
C ALA A 35 -19.93 12.36 -19.56
N LEU A 36 -19.40 11.19 -19.86
CA LEU A 36 -20.15 9.95 -19.71
C LEU A 36 -20.54 9.85 -18.21
N PRO A 37 -21.69 9.25 -17.87
CA PRO A 37 -22.20 9.31 -16.51
C PRO A 37 -21.18 8.78 -15.50
N MET A 38 -20.68 9.69 -14.68
CA MET A 38 -19.63 9.46 -13.67
C MET A 38 -20.08 8.50 -12.54
N ASP A 39 -21.37 8.18 -12.51
CA ASP A 39 -22.00 7.35 -11.46
C ASP A 39 -21.68 5.86 -11.57
N THR A 40 -21.50 5.34 -12.77
CA THR A 40 -21.24 3.90 -12.97
C THR A 40 -19.81 3.48 -12.65
N TYR A 41 -18.85 4.39 -12.74
CA TYR A 41 -17.45 4.13 -12.43
C TYR A 41 -17.17 4.04 -10.91
N GLN A 42 -17.97 4.75 -10.10
CA GLN A 42 -17.81 4.75 -8.64
C GLN A 42 -18.65 3.69 -7.93
N SER A 43 -19.67 3.14 -8.60
CA SER A 43 -20.63 2.21 -8.00
C SER A 43 -20.33 0.73 -8.26
N GLY A 44 -19.43 0.41 -9.18
CA GLY A 44 -19.05 -0.97 -9.52
C GLY A 44 -17.87 -1.50 -8.72
N PRO A 45 -17.68 -2.84 -8.71
CA PRO A 45 -16.53 -3.46 -8.08
C PRO A 45 -15.20 -2.93 -8.62
N VAL A 46 -14.26 -2.72 -7.72
CA VAL A 46 -12.91 -2.25 -8.02
C VAL A 46 -11.89 -3.15 -7.32
N THR A 47 -10.73 -3.33 -7.94
CA THR A 47 -9.64 -4.09 -7.36
C THR A 47 -8.44 -3.16 -7.16
N GLU A 48 -7.98 -3.06 -5.92
CA GLU A 48 -6.69 -2.46 -5.59
C GLU A 48 -5.58 -3.44 -5.94
N GLU A 49 -4.57 -2.97 -6.66
CA GLU A 49 -3.38 -3.72 -7.00
C GLU A 49 -2.18 -3.16 -6.25
N LEU A 50 -1.50 -4.01 -5.48
CA LEU A 50 -0.26 -3.68 -4.79
C LEU A 50 0.83 -4.64 -5.25
N ARG A 51 2.02 -4.12 -5.53
CA ARG A 51 3.21 -4.92 -5.80
C ARG A 51 4.31 -4.55 -4.82
N LEU A 52 4.90 -5.57 -4.23
CA LEU A 52 5.96 -5.42 -3.25
C LEU A 52 7.18 -6.22 -3.65
N LYS A 53 8.36 -5.65 -3.41
CA LYS A 53 9.62 -6.36 -3.49
C LYS A 53 9.85 -7.08 -2.16
N ILE A 54 9.98 -8.40 -2.20
CA ILE A 54 10.13 -9.24 -1.01
C ILE A 54 11.34 -10.15 -1.23
N PRO A 55 12.45 -10.02 -0.48
CA PRO A 55 13.52 -10.99 -0.56
C PRO A 55 13.03 -12.41 -0.25
N SER A 56 13.42 -13.39 -1.06
CA SER A 56 12.91 -14.77 -0.97
C SER A 56 13.09 -15.39 0.40
N GLU A 57 14.19 -15.08 1.09
CA GLU A 57 14.48 -15.56 2.44
C GLU A 57 13.48 -15.05 3.48
N PHE A 58 12.88 -13.88 3.27
CA PHE A 58 11.92 -13.27 4.20
C PHE A 58 10.46 -13.51 3.83
N LYS A 59 10.18 -14.18 2.71
CA LYS A 59 8.83 -14.45 2.22
C LYS A 59 7.90 -15.05 3.28
N LYS A 60 8.39 -16.01 4.07
CA LYS A 60 7.58 -16.65 5.13
C LYS A 60 7.15 -15.66 6.20
N ILE A 61 8.08 -14.82 6.64
CA ILE A 61 7.84 -13.82 7.69
C ILE A 61 6.87 -12.77 7.17
N TRP A 62 7.08 -12.31 5.94
CA TRP A 62 6.16 -11.40 5.27
C TRP A 62 4.72 -11.97 5.20
N LEU A 63 4.54 -13.19 4.67
CA LEU A 63 3.23 -13.84 4.59
C LEU A 63 2.56 -14.03 5.96
N GLN A 64 3.36 -14.30 6.99
CA GLN A 64 2.84 -14.42 8.35
C GLN A 64 2.34 -13.07 8.87
N ALA A 65 3.13 -12.00 8.70
CA ALA A 65 2.74 -10.66 9.08
C ALA A 65 1.49 -10.17 8.33
N GLU A 66 1.38 -10.47 7.03
CA GLU A 66 0.17 -10.20 6.23
C GLU A 66 -1.09 -10.84 6.84
N LYS A 67 -0.99 -12.11 7.23
CA LYS A 67 -2.11 -12.85 7.82
C LYS A 67 -2.47 -12.39 9.23
N GLU A 68 -1.50 -11.97 10.01
CA GLU A 68 -1.71 -11.59 11.41
C GLU A 68 -2.20 -10.15 11.55
N ILE A 69 -1.79 -9.27 10.64
CA ILE A 69 -2.04 -7.83 10.76
C ILE A 69 -3.07 -7.35 9.72
N TRP A 70 -2.81 -7.59 8.44
CA TRP A 70 -3.68 -7.07 7.37
C TRP A 70 -4.97 -7.86 7.19
N ASP A 71 -4.96 -9.19 7.24
CA ASP A 71 -6.18 -9.99 7.04
C ASP A 71 -7.29 -9.67 8.04
N PRO A 72 -7.04 -9.62 9.37
CA PRO A 72 -8.09 -9.31 10.33
C PRO A 72 -8.64 -7.90 10.15
N TRP A 73 -7.77 -6.93 9.87
CA TRP A 73 -8.19 -5.55 9.70
C TRP A 73 -8.99 -5.34 8.40
N LEU A 74 -8.55 -5.92 7.28
CA LEU A 74 -9.29 -5.85 6.02
C LEU A 74 -10.66 -6.51 6.14
N SER A 75 -10.76 -7.64 6.84
CA SER A 75 -12.00 -8.42 6.95
C SER A 75 -13.16 -7.68 7.59
N ILE A 76 -12.91 -6.62 8.34
CA ILE A 76 -13.94 -5.81 9.00
C ILE A 76 -14.23 -4.49 8.27
N GLN A 77 -13.55 -4.21 7.15
CA GLN A 77 -13.78 -2.98 6.40
C GLN A 77 -15.05 -3.07 5.55
N ASP A 78 -15.81 -1.99 5.54
CA ASP A 78 -17.00 -1.89 4.71
C ASP A 78 -16.66 -2.03 3.22
N GLY A 79 -17.37 -2.92 2.53
CA GLY A 79 -17.16 -3.18 1.11
C GLY A 79 -15.98 -4.08 0.76
N PHE A 80 -15.26 -4.63 1.75
CA PHE A 80 -14.23 -5.62 1.50
C PHE A 80 -14.83 -6.94 0.97
N LEU A 81 -14.36 -7.40 -0.19
CA LEU A 81 -14.85 -8.64 -0.82
C LEU A 81 -13.83 -9.78 -0.76
N GLY A 82 -12.64 -9.50 -0.27
CA GLY A 82 -11.56 -10.48 -0.18
C GLY A 82 -10.29 -10.04 -0.88
N ARG A 83 -9.20 -10.76 -0.61
CA ARG A 83 -7.93 -10.51 -1.29
C ARG A 83 -7.26 -11.77 -1.77
N GLN A 84 -6.36 -11.62 -2.73
CA GLN A 84 -5.53 -12.66 -3.31
C GLN A 84 -4.08 -12.23 -3.27
N ILE A 85 -3.18 -13.13 -2.91
CA ILE A 85 -1.74 -12.89 -2.88
C ILE A 85 -1.07 -13.89 -3.83
N PHE A 86 -0.29 -13.36 -4.76
CA PHE A 86 0.51 -14.11 -5.71
C PHE A 86 1.99 -13.86 -5.47
N TRP A 87 2.83 -14.80 -5.84
CA TRP A 87 4.27 -14.72 -5.67
C TRP A 87 4.98 -15.02 -6.98
N ASP A 88 5.78 -14.07 -7.46
CA ASP A 88 6.72 -14.25 -8.56
C ASP A 88 8.11 -14.56 -7.98
N LYS A 89 8.53 -15.83 -8.11
CA LYS A 89 9.80 -16.29 -7.56
C LYS A 89 11.01 -15.69 -8.28
N GLU A 90 10.91 -15.46 -9.58
CA GLU A 90 12.02 -14.96 -10.40
C GLU A 90 12.30 -13.49 -10.12
N LYS A 91 11.23 -12.73 -9.89
CA LYS A 91 11.32 -11.31 -9.59
C LYS A 91 11.44 -11.01 -8.10
N GLU A 92 11.20 -12.00 -7.23
CA GLU A 92 11.04 -11.76 -5.79
C GLU A 92 9.99 -10.70 -5.50
N GLU A 93 8.84 -10.79 -6.17
CA GLU A 93 7.75 -9.84 -6.06
C GLU A 93 6.47 -10.52 -5.61
N ALA A 94 5.76 -9.85 -4.72
CA ALA A 94 4.38 -10.19 -4.39
C ALA A 94 3.43 -9.28 -5.15
N LEU A 95 2.36 -9.87 -5.70
CA LEU A 95 1.19 -9.17 -6.20
C LEU A 95 0.04 -9.43 -5.24
N ILE A 96 -0.54 -8.37 -4.70
CA ILE A 96 -1.73 -8.41 -3.86
C ILE A 96 -2.86 -7.74 -4.64
N LEU A 97 -3.99 -8.43 -4.75
CA LEU A 97 -5.23 -7.93 -5.31
C LEU A 97 -6.27 -7.87 -4.20
N VAL A 98 -6.71 -6.67 -3.83
CA VAL A 98 -7.77 -6.46 -2.83
C VAL A 98 -9.03 -6.05 -3.55
N ASN A 99 -10.10 -6.83 -3.38
CA ASN A 99 -11.36 -6.60 -4.06
C ASN A 99 -12.33 -5.84 -3.16
N TRP A 100 -12.92 -4.78 -3.71
CA TRP A 100 -13.85 -3.90 -3.03
C TRP A 100 -15.18 -3.85 -3.76
N GLU A 101 -16.27 -3.73 -3.02
CA GLU A 101 -17.63 -3.61 -3.58
C GLU A 101 -17.74 -2.39 -4.50
N ASN A 102 -17.12 -1.29 -4.10
CA ASN A 102 -17.03 -0.09 -4.92
C ASN A 102 -15.91 0.85 -4.42
N LYS A 103 -15.50 1.74 -5.28
CA LYS A 103 -14.43 2.73 -5.00
C LYS A 103 -14.77 3.67 -3.84
N LYS A 104 -16.04 4.01 -3.66
CA LYS A 104 -16.47 4.92 -2.59
C LYS A 104 -16.21 4.32 -1.22
N LEU A 105 -16.55 3.05 -0.99
CA LEU A 105 -16.30 2.35 0.26
C LEU A 105 -14.80 2.18 0.49
N TRP A 106 -14.05 1.74 -0.52
CA TRP A 106 -12.60 1.66 -0.41
C TRP A 106 -11.95 2.99 0.00
N LYS A 107 -12.28 4.08 -0.71
CA LYS A 107 -11.68 5.40 -0.44
C LYS A 107 -12.29 6.11 0.79
N SER A 108 -13.28 5.54 1.46
CA SER A 108 -13.78 6.04 2.74
C SER A 108 -12.91 5.63 3.93
N ILE A 109 -12.04 4.64 3.75
CA ILE A 109 -11.07 4.25 4.77
C ILE A 109 -10.07 5.39 4.96
N SER A 110 -9.91 5.83 6.20
CA SER A 110 -9.01 6.95 6.48
C SER A 110 -7.54 6.53 6.37
N MET A 111 -6.70 7.40 5.84
CA MET A 111 -5.25 7.16 5.79
C MET A 111 -4.62 6.99 7.18
N ASN A 112 -5.21 7.57 8.21
CA ASN A 112 -4.73 7.37 9.58
C ASN A 112 -4.90 5.92 10.02
N GLU A 113 -6.05 5.30 9.74
CA GLU A 113 -6.30 3.87 10.04
C GLU A 113 -5.35 2.97 9.25
N VAL A 114 -5.14 3.25 7.96
CA VAL A 114 -4.18 2.52 7.13
C VAL A 114 -2.76 2.63 7.69
N ASN A 115 -2.34 3.83 8.09
CA ASN A 115 -1.01 4.05 8.67
C ASN A 115 -0.83 3.32 9.99
N GLU A 116 -1.84 3.32 10.87
CA GLU A 116 -1.79 2.57 12.15
C GLU A 116 -1.60 1.07 11.93
N VAL A 117 -2.25 0.51 10.92
CA VAL A 117 -2.09 -0.91 10.58
C VAL A 117 -0.72 -1.18 9.96
N GLN A 118 -0.26 -0.29 9.09
CA GLN A 118 1.07 -0.38 8.49
C GLN A 118 2.17 -0.32 9.57
N GLU A 119 2.05 0.56 10.55
CA GLU A 119 3.00 0.62 11.68
C GLU A 119 3.04 -0.70 12.46
N LYS A 120 1.88 -1.29 12.76
CA LYS A 120 1.80 -2.61 13.43
C LYS A 120 2.44 -3.71 12.58
N PHE A 121 2.20 -3.70 11.28
CA PHE A 121 2.83 -4.63 10.34
C PHE A 121 4.35 -4.48 10.36
N GLU A 122 4.85 -3.27 10.27
CA GLU A 122 6.29 -3.01 10.29
C GLU A 122 6.95 -3.41 11.62
N GLU A 123 6.31 -3.15 12.76
CA GLU A 123 6.79 -3.57 14.07
C GLU A 123 6.85 -5.09 14.20
N ASN A 124 5.82 -5.80 13.70
CA ASN A 124 5.80 -7.27 13.66
C ASN A 124 6.95 -7.82 12.83
N VAL A 125 7.15 -7.25 11.62
CA VAL A 125 8.25 -7.64 10.71
C VAL A 125 9.62 -7.36 11.34
N LYS A 126 9.85 -6.16 11.86
CA LYS A 126 11.11 -5.76 12.49
C LYS A 126 11.46 -6.68 13.68
N THR A 127 10.46 -7.01 14.48
CA THR A 127 10.61 -7.93 15.62
C THR A 127 10.96 -9.35 15.13
N SER A 128 10.24 -9.85 14.15
CA SER A 128 10.41 -11.20 13.61
C SER A 128 11.75 -11.39 12.90
N LEU A 129 12.27 -10.35 12.27
CA LEU A 129 13.56 -10.34 11.57
C LEU A 129 14.73 -9.90 12.46
N ASN A 130 14.46 -9.46 13.70
CA ASN A 130 15.46 -8.85 14.59
C ASN A 130 16.23 -7.72 13.89
N THR A 131 15.51 -6.81 13.26
CA THR A 131 16.04 -5.68 12.49
C THR A 131 15.34 -4.37 12.87
N ASN A 132 15.96 -3.25 12.56
CA ASN A 132 15.38 -1.92 12.75
C ASN A 132 14.73 -1.36 11.46
N VAL A 133 14.71 -2.14 10.38
CA VAL A 133 14.27 -1.69 9.06
C VAL A 133 13.27 -2.69 8.50
N ASN A 134 12.18 -2.21 7.93
CA ASN A 134 11.30 -3.02 7.09
C ASN A 134 11.99 -3.25 5.74
N PRO A 135 12.31 -4.51 5.36
CA PRO A 135 12.99 -4.80 4.10
C PRO A 135 12.04 -4.87 2.90
N PHE A 136 10.73 -4.74 3.12
CA PHE A 136 9.71 -4.89 2.08
C PHE A 136 9.40 -3.52 1.47
N GLU A 137 9.48 -3.43 0.16
CA GLU A 137 9.30 -2.18 -0.59
C GLU A 137 8.02 -2.27 -1.43
N LEU A 138 7.11 -1.32 -1.23
CA LEU A 138 5.98 -1.13 -2.15
C LEU A 138 6.51 -0.50 -3.44
N ILE A 139 6.48 -1.26 -4.54
CA ILE A 139 6.99 -0.82 -5.85
C ILE A 139 5.91 -0.35 -6.80
N TYR A 140 4.64 -0.69 -6.51
CA TYR A 140 3.50 -0.24 -7.30
C TYR A 140 2.21 -0.31 -6.48
N GLU A 141 1.37 0.70 -6.67
CA GLU A 141 -0.03 0.74 -6.23
C GLU A 141 -0.89 1.23 -7.39
N GLY A 142 -2.00 0.56 -7.63
CA GLY A 142 -2.90 0.89 -8.73
C GLY A 142 -4.34 0.45 -8.48
N GLU A 143 -5.19 0.82 -9.42
CA GLU A 143 -6.61 0.49 -9.44
C GLU A 143 -6.95 -0.24 -10.73
N LEU A 144 -7.59 -1.39 -10.60
CA LEU A 144 -8.09 -2.18 -11.70
C LEU A 144 -9.61 -2.12 -11.72
N VAL A 145 -10.16 -1.72 -12.85
CA VAL A 145 -11.61 -1.70 -13.08
C VAL A 145 -11.95 -2.73 -14.13
N LYS A 146 -12.92 -3.60 -13.80
CA LYS A 146 -13.36 -4.65 -14.72
C LYS A 146 -13.92 -4.02 -16.00
N GLN A 147 -13.45 -4.48 -17.15
CA GLN A 147 -13.92 -4.07 -18.46
C GLN A 147 -14.81 -5.18 -19.05
N GLY A 148 -16.07 -4.85 -19.32
CA GLY A 148 -17.03 -5.70 -20.07
C GLY A 148 -17.62 -6.85 -19.29
#